data_a92696a9370d462c0c1523dc8f1d7721
#
_entry.id   a92696a9370d462c0c1523dc8f1d7721
#
_cell.length_a   1.000
_cell.length_b   1.000
_cell.length_c   1.000
_cell.angle_alpha   90.00
_cell.angle_beta   90.00
_cell.angle_gamma   90.00
#
_symmetry.space_group_name_H-M   'P 1'
#
loop_
_entity.id
_entity.type
_entity.pdbx_description
1 polymer ?
#
loop_
_entity_poly.entity_id
_entity_poly.type
_entity_poly.pdbx_seq_one_letter_code
_entity_poly.pdbx_strand_id
1 'polypeptide(L)'
;GAVYNGGRIENVAGNFIGNQSGQDGGTFYNAGTVGSIGGNFLGNHVSRYGGAVYNDDRDQIDNISGNFVGNYAGSGGAIFNRGNIGGISGDFIGNYVSGGTFAYGGAVYNDGNSQTVSRVIDHIRGDFIGNYVAGGYNVAGGAVFNYNNAFIGSITGNFLNNYSRAAGAGNVALGGAVYTAKKMTFAAGEQKTYFMSGNYT
;
A
#
# COMPACT_ATOMS: atom_id res chain seq x y z
N GLY A 1 -6.00 16.63 -0.99
CA GLY A 1 -5.81 15.74 -2.12
C GLY A 1 -6.30 16.33 -3.42
N ALA A 2 -5.91 15.72 -4.52
CA ALA A 2 -6.33 16.21 -5.85
C ALA A 2 -7.72 15.69 -6.24
N VAL A 3 -8.04 14.44 -5.89
CA VAL A 3 -9.30 13.78 -6.27
C VAL A 3 -9.95 13.13 -5.06
N TYR A 4 -11.24 13.36 -4.89
CA TYR A 4 -12.12 12.61 -4.00
C TYR A 4 -13.21 11.97 -4.86
N ASN A 5 -13.34 10.65 -4.79
CA ASN A 5 -14.42 9.93 -5.47
C ASN A 5 -15.41 9.39 -4.44
N GLY A 6 -16.64 9.86 -4.47
CA GLY A 6 -17.77 9.33 -3.68
C GLY A 6 -18.83 8.63 -4.55
N GLY A 7 -18.48 8.26 -5.77
CA GLY A 7 -19.41 7.64 -6.72
C GLY A 7 -18.68 6.71 -7.69
N ARG A 8 -18.85 6.91 -8.98
CA ARG A 8 -18.21 6.13 -10.04
C ARG A 8 -17.37 6.99 -10.96
N ILE A 9 -16.12 6.63 -11.13
CA ILE A 9 -15.20 7.19 -12.13
C ILE A 9 -14.70 6.04 -13.00
N GLU A 10 -14.83 6.15 -14.31
CA GLU A 10 -14.30 5.13 -15.22
C GLU A 10 -12.78 5.20 -15.30
N ASN A 11 -12.24 6.38 -15.59
CA ASN A 11 -10.81 6.55 -15.77
C ASN A 11 -10.33 7.90 -15.26
N VAL A 12 -9.19 7.90 -14.57
CA VAL A 12 -8.43 9.10 -14.22
C VAL A 12 -7.02 8.91 -14.74
N ALA A 13 -6.49 9.87 -15.48
CA ALA A 13 -5.13 9.82 -15.99
C ALA A 13 -4.43 11.16 -15.86
N GLY A 14 -3.15 11.13 -15.51
CA GLY A 14 -2.32 12.32 -15.36
C GLY A 14 -1.16 12.10 -14.39
N ASN A 15 -0.23 13.03 -14.34
CA ASN A 15 0.82 12.99 -13.33
C ASN A 15 0.34 13.73 -12.08
N PHE A 16 0.50 13.07 -10.94
CA PHE A 16 0.10 13.55 -9.63
C PHE A 16 1.35 13.91 -8.83
N ILE A 17 1.66 15.20 -8.73
CA ILE A 17 2.94 15.67 -8.19
C ILE A 17 2.70 16.60 -7.02
N GLY A 18 3.31 16.27 -5.85
CA GLY A 18 3.31 17.13 -4.66
C GLY A 18 1.94 17.40 -4.07
N ASN A 19 0.94 16.55 -4.33
CA ASN A 19 -0.38 16.74 -3.76
C ASN A 19 -0.36 16.43 -2.27
N GLN A 20 -1.14 17.19 -1.51
CA GLN A 20 -1.17 17.10 -0.07
C GLN A 20 -2.61 17.02 0.46
N SER A 21 -2.81 16.21 1.49
CA SER A 21 -4.07 16.12 2.23
C SER A 21 -3.80 16.16 3.73
N GLY A 22 -4.74 16.68 4.49
CA GLY A 22 -4.61 16.74 5.95
C GLY A 22 -4.79 15.39 6.65
N GLN A 23 -5.45 14.42 6.02
CA GLN A 23 -5.74 13.12 6.64
C GLN A 23 -5.37 11.93 5.76
N ASP A 24 -6.17 11.61 4.75
CA ASP A 24 -6.05 10.40 3.94
C ASP A 24 -5.99 10.72 2.44
N GLY A 25 -5.34 9.88 1.65
CA GLY A 25 -5.23 10.00 0.20
C GLY A 25 -4.57 11.31 -0.26
N GLY A 26 -3.25 11.38 -0.20
CA GLY A 26 -2.53 12.59 -0.58
C GLY A 26 -2.87 13.09 -1.97
N THR A 27 -3.13 12.19 -2.90
CA THR A 27 -3.63 12.50 -4.24
C THR A 27 -5.07 12.07 -4.42
N PHE A 28 -5.35 10.79 -4.24
CA PHE A 28 -6.63 10.16 -4.56
C PHE A 28 -7.23 9.51 -3.32
N TYR A 29 -8.43 9.94 -2.97
CA TYR A 29 -9.27 9.28 -1.97
C TYR A 29 -10.45 8.62 -2.70
N ASN A 30 -10.54 7.30 -2.62
CA ASN A 30 -11.66 6.55 -3.18
C ASN A 30 -12.62 6.11 -2.08
N ALA A 31 -13.86 6.55 -2.17
CA ALA A 31 -15.03 6.12 -1.41
C ALA A 31 -16.16 5.70 -2.38
N GLY A 32 -15.80 4.89 -3.37
CA GLY A 32 -16.71 4.44 -4.44
C GLY A 32 -16.06 3.46 -5.40
N THR A 33 -16.35 3.58 -6.66
CA THR A 33 -15.82 2.69 -7.70
C THR A 33 -14.97 3.45 -8.71
N VAL A 34 -13.80 2.93 -9.03
CA VAL A 34 -12.90 3.47 -10.06
C VAL A 34 -12.48 2.34 -11.00
N GLY A 35 -12.64 2.53 -12.31
CA GLY A 35 -12.14 1.59 -13.30
C GLY A 35 -10.62 1.65 -13.42
N SER A 36 -10.05 2.82 -13.68
CA SER A 36 -8.59 2.93 -13.71
C SER A 36 -8.06 4.28 -13.20
N ILE A 37 -6.89 4.21 -12.56
CA ILE A 37 -6.08 5.37 -12.22
C ILE A 37 -4.72 5.18 -12.89
N GLY A 38 -4.34 6.11 -13.78
CA GLY A 38 -3.09 6.04 -14.55
C GLY A 38 -2.24 7.29 -14.42
N GLY A 39 -0.91 7.11 -14.32
CA GLY A 39 0.05 8.20 -14.27
C GLY A 39 1.03 8.10 -13.12
N ASN A 40 2.01 8.98 -13.09
CA ASN A 40 3.04 8.92 -12.05
C ASN A 40 2.61 9.68 -10.78
N PHE A 41 2.92 9.10 -9.64
CA PHE A 41 2.63 9.65 -8.31
C PHE A 41 3.95 10.04 -7.65
N LEU A 42 4.27 11.34 -7.64
CA LEU A 42 5.58 11.85 -7.21
C LEU A 42 5.45 12.75 -5.99
N GLY A 43 6.08 12.39 -4.88
CA GLY A 43 6.17 13.24 -3.69
C GLY A 43 4.84 13.64 -3.08
N ASN A 44 3.81 12.82 -3.21
CA ASN A 44 2.52 13.11 -2.59
C ASN A 44 2.57 12.78 -1.11
N HIS A 45 1.84 13.56 -0.31
CA HIS A 45 2.00 13.54 1.14
C HIS A 45 0.67 13.58 1.88
N VAL A 46 0.58 12.78 2.94
CA VAL A 46 -0.54 12.80 3.87
C VAL A 46 -0.09 12.46 5.29
N SER A 47 -0.81 12.97 6.29
CA SER A 47 -0.44 12.70 7.69
C SER A 47 -0.85 11.29 8.17
N ARG A 48 -1.89 10.68 7.58
CA ARG A 48 -2.42 9.38 8.04
C ARG A 48 -2.17 8.25 7.04
N TYR A 49 -3.00 8.12 6.01
CA TYR A 49 -3.04 6.92 5.18
C TYR A 49 -2.94 7.20 3.68
N GLY A 50 -2.08 6.44 2.97
CA GLY A 50 -1.97 6.45 1.53
C GLY A 50 -1.45 7.76 0.95
N GLY A 51 -0.13 7.94 0.95
CA GLY A 51 0.50 9.18 0.49
C GLY A 51 0.09 9.57 -0.93
N ALA A 52 -0.12 8.61 -1.81
CA ALA A 52 -0.71 8.82 -3.12
C ALA A 52 -2.19 8.40 -3.15
N VAL A 53 -2.50 7.14 -2.85
CA VAL A 53 -3.84 6.57 -3.00
C VAL A 53 -4.34 5.97 -1.69
N TYR A 54 -5.56 6.33 -1.32
CA TYR A 54 -6.34 5.68 -0.28
C TYR A 54 -7.60 5.06 -0.89
N ASN A 55 -7.78 3.77 -0.73
CA ASN A 55 -9.00 3.05 -1.10
C ASN A 55 -9.75 2.65 0.16
N ASP A 56 -10.96 3.20 0.34
CA ASP A 56 -11.71 3.06 1.57
C ASP A 56 -12.43 1.71 1.68
N ASP A 57 -13.10 1.49 2.79
CA ASP A 57 -13.73 0.22 3.16
C ASP A 57 -14.83 -0.18 2.17
N ARG A 58 -14.69 -1.38 1.59
CA ARG A 58 -15.59 -1.99 0.59
C ARG A 58 -15.58 -1.35 -0.80
N ASP A 59 -14.75 -0.36 -1.04
CA ASP A 59 -14.68 0.33 -2.30
C ASP A 59 -13.76 -0.41 -3.30
N GLN A 60 -13.94 -0.09 -4.57
CA GLN A 60 -13.31 -0.82 -5.67
C GLN A 60 -12.45 0.09 -6.53
N ILE A 61 -11.24 -0.35 -6.79
CA ILE A 61 -10.40 0.16 -7.88
C ILE A 61 -10.00 -1.03 -8.75
N ASP A 62 -10.35 -1.03 -10.03
CA ASP A 62 -10.00 -2.16 -10.88
C ASP A 62 -8.50 -2.17 -11.19
N ASN A 63 -7.92 -1.03 -11.57
CA ASN A 63 -6.50 -0.95 -11.89
C ASN A 63 -5.85 0.38 -11.47
N ILE A 64 -4.62 0.29 -10.99
CA ILE A 64 -3.74 1.43 -10.77
C ILE A 64 -2.46 1.20 -11.57
N SER A 65 -2.03 2.19 -12.36
CA SER A 65 -0.82 2.09 -13.18
C SER A 65 0.03 3.34 -13.11
N GLY A 66 1.37 3.15 -13.09
CA GLY A 66 2.34 4.23 -13.06
C GLY A 66 3.30 4.13 -11.86
N ASN A 67 4.34 4.93 -11.87
CA ASN A 67 5.37 4.85 -10.84
C ASN A 67 5.00 5.66 -9.61
N PHE A 68 5.34 5.11 -8.45
CA PHE A 68 5.16 5.73 -7.13
C PHE A 68 6.52 6.10 -6.56
N VAL A 69 6.85 7.38 -6.53
CA VAL A 69 8.18 7.85 -6.15
C VAL A 69 8.10 8.86 -5.01
N GLY A 70 8.76 8.55 -3.90
CA GLY A 70 8.93 9.47 -2.76
C GLY A 70 7.62 9.89 -2.10
N ASN A 71 6.56 9.09 -2.18
CA ASN A 71 5.30 9.40 -1.49
C ASN A 71 5.41 9.07 0.00
N TYR A 72 4.73 9.83 0.83
CA TYR A 72 4.80 9.75 2.29
C TYR A 72 3.43 9.70 2.95
N ALA A 73 3.32 8.87 3.98
CA ALA A 73 2.14 8.82 4.85
C ALA A 73 2.50 8.35 6.28
N GLY A 74 1.56 8.39 7.18
CA GLY A 74 1.65 7.72 8.48
C GLY A 74 1.58 6.20 8.38
N SER A 75 0.92 5.66 7.34
CA SER A 75 0.95 4.25 6.94
C SER A 75 0.55 4.11 5.47
N GLY A 76 1.17 3.15 4.76
CA GLY A 76 1.03 3.02 3.32
C GLY A 76 1.62 4.24 2.59
N GLY A 77 2.94 4.37 2.59
CA GLY A 77 3.61 5.57 2.07
C GLY A 77 3.15 6.00 0.69
N ALA A 78 2.87 5.05 -0.20
CA ALA A 78 2.21 5.32 -1.47
C ALA A 78 0.73 4.93 -1.45
N ILE A 79 0.41 3.67 -1.15
CA ILE A 79 -0.95 3.13 -1.26
C ILE A 79 -1.39 2.56 0.09
N PHE A 80 -2.60 2.92 0.51
CA PHE A 80 -3.31 2.29 1.61
C PHE A 80 -4.63 1.72 1.10
N ASN A 81 -4.83 0.42 1.24
CA ASN A 81 -6.04 -0.27 0.77
C ASN A 81 -6.84 -0.86 1.93
N ARG A 82 -8.12 -0.51 2.01
CA ARG A 82 -9.16 -1.14 2.83
C ARG A 82 -10.30 -1.74 2.00
N GLY A 83 -10.29 -1.51 0.71
CA GLY A 83 -11.24 -2.04 -0.24
C GLY A 83 -10.66 -3.18 -1.08
N ASN A 84 -11.05 -3.21 -2.34
CA ASN A 84 -10.51 -4.15 -3.32
C ASN A 84 -9.77 -3.39 -4.42
N ILE A 85 -8.62 -3.92 -4.81
CA ILE A 85 -7.85 -3.44 -5.96
C ILE A 85 -7.56 -4.66 -6.85
N GLY A 86 -8.01 -4.63 -8.10
CA GLY A 86 -7.74 -5.72 -9.05
C GLY A 86 -6.26 -5.80 -9.42
N GLY A 87 -5.64 -4.69 -9.77
CA GLY A 87 -4.22 -4.70 -10.12
C GLY A 87 -3.49 -3.40 -9.85
N ILE A 88 -2.22 -3.53 -9.48
CA ILE A 88 -1.30 -2.41 -9.38
C ILE A 88 -0.08 -2.71 -10.25
N SER A 89 0.32 -1.76 -11.11
CA SER A 89 1.49 -1.89 -11.97
C SER A 89 2.33 -0.63 -11.99
N GLY A 90 3.64 -0.78 -11.83
CA GLY A 90 4.63 0.29 -11.82
C GLY A 90 5.58 0.19 -10.63
N ASP A 91 6.67 0.92 -10.68
CA ASP A 91 7.72 0.82 -9.69
C ASP A 91 7.42 1.68 -8.45
N PHE A 92 7.83 1.16 -7.30
CA PHE A 92 7.72 1.81 -6.00
C PHE A 92 9.12 2.21 -5.53
N ILE A 93 9.45 3.49 -5.59
CA ILE A 93 10.81 3.98 -5.35
C ILE A 93 10.81 4.99 -4.21
N GLY A 94 11.53 4.67 -3.12
CA GLY A 94 11.74 5.60 -2.01
C GLY A 94 10.45 6.08 -1.33
N ASN A 95 9.35 5.34 -1.40
CA ASN A 95 8.16 5.68 -0.65
C ASN A 95 8.37 5.33 0.82
N TYR A 96 7.78 6.11 1.72
CA TYR A 96 8.13 5.92 3.11
C TYR A 96 7.04 6.28 4.12
N VAL A 97 7.20 5.69 5.27
CA VAL A 97 6.45 6.00 6.48
C VAL A 97 7.45 6.38 7.57
N SER A 98 7.24 7.49 8.25
CA SER A 98 8.13 7.88 9.35
C SER A 98 7.35 8.47 10.52
N GLY A 99 7.84 8.18 11.74
CA GLY A 99 7.20 8.64 12.98
C GLY A 99 5.99 7.79 13.38
N GLY A 100 5.34 8.22 14.47
CA GLY A 100 4.18 7.51 15.03
C GLY A 100 4.55 6.30 15.90
N THR A 101 3.57 5.83 16.69
CA THR A 101 3.74 4.63 17.54
C THR A 101 3.72 3.36 16.71
N PHE A 102 2.90 3.31 15.68
CA PHE A 102 2.77 2.21 14.73
C PHE A 102 2.94 2.76 13.32
N ALA A 103 3.82 2.12 12.54
CA ALA A 103 4.14 2.56 11.18
C ALA A 103 4.31 1.34 10.28
N TYR A 104 3.54 1.30 9.17
CA TYR A 104 3.41 0.10 8.35
C TYR A 104 3.36 0.40 6.86
N GLY A 105 4.00 -0.48 6.05
CA GLY A 105 3.97 -0.45 4.60
C GLY A 105 4.60 0.80 4.00
N GLY A 106 5.92 0.81 3.86
CA GLY A 106 6.62 1.97 3.29
C GLY A 106 6.12 2.37 1.91
N ALA A 107 5.75 1.40 1.08
CA ALA A 107 5.05 1.63 -0.17
C ALA A 107 3.57 1.27 -0.08
N VAL A 108 3.24 0.01 0.22
CA VAL A 108 1.86 -0.49 0.19
C VAL A 108 1.45 -1.06 1.54
N TYR A 109 0.29 -0.63 2.03
CA TYR A 109 -0.38 -1.26 3.15
C TYR A 109 -1.75 -1.78 2.70
N ASN A 110 -1.96 -3.09 2.79
CA ASN A 110 -3.23 -3.75 2.57
C ASN A 110 -3.83 -4.16 3.93
N ASP A 111 -4.91 -3.50 4.35
CA ASP A 111 -5.53 -3.66 5.67
C ASP A 111 -6.90 -4.34 5.57
N GLY A 112 -6.97 -5.55 6.05
CA GLY A 112 -8.20 -6.33 6.08
C GLY A 112 -9.24 -5.93 7.11
N ASN A 113 -9.03 -4.93 7.92
CA ASN A 113 -9.88 -4.29 8.95
C ASN A 113 -11.19 -5.00 9.41
N SER A 114 -11.57 -6.11 8.83
CA SER A 114 -12.80 -6.85 9.12
C SER A 114 -12.49 -8.32 9.36
N GLN A 115 -13.13 -8.90 10.36
CA GLN A 115 -13.04 -10.35 10.59
C GLN A 115 -13.90 -11.17 9.61
N THR A 116 -14.76 -10.51 8.83
CA THR A 116 -15.77 -11.18 8.02
C THR A 116 -15.61 -11.00 6.51
N VAL A 117 -14.85 -10.01 6.05
CA VAL A 117 -14.67 -9.73 4.60
C VAL A 117 -13.19 -9.56 4.30
N SER A 118 -12.68 -10.40 3.41
CA SER A 118 -11.31 -10.27 2.91
C SER A 118 -11.17 -9.01 2.04
N ARG A 119 -10.12 -8.25 2.26
CA ARG A 119 -9.71 -7.15 1.38
C ARG A 119 -8.65 -7.68 0.45
N VAL A 120 -8.79 -7.40 -0.83
CA VAL A 120 -7.98 -8.05 -1.86
C VAL A 120 -7.22 -7.02 -2.69
N ILE A 121 -5.95 -7.30 -2.90
CA ILE A 121 -5.20 -6.81 -4.04
C ILE A 121 -4.87 -8.04 -4.88
N ASP A 122 -5.42 -8.16 -6.09
CA ASP A 122 -5.23 -9.38 -6.89
C ASP A 122 -3.76 -9.54 -7.29
N HIS A 123 -3.12 -8.47 -7.75
CA HIS A 123 -1.70 -8.51 -8.07
C HIS A 123 -1.01 -7.14 -7.97
N ILE A 124 0.28 -7.19 -7.64
CA ILE A 124 1.17 -6.03 -7.69
C ILE A 124 2.35 -6.41 -8.60
N ARG A 125 2.68 -5.58 -9.59
CA ARG A 125 3.79 -5.77 -10.53
C ARG A 125 4.65 -4.53 -10.60
N GLY A 126 5.94 -4.67 -10.34
CA GLY A 126 6.93 -3.60 -10.39
C GLY A 126 8.01 -3.78 -9.34
N ASP A 127 9.09 -3.05 -9.48
CA ASP A 127 10.21 -3.11 -8.57
C ASP A 127 9.97 -2.25 -7.33
N PHE A 128 10.43 -2.73 -6.18
CA PHE A 128 10.36 -2.05 -4.90
C PHE A 128 11.78 -1.66 -4.48
N ILE A 129 12.11 -0.38 -4.59
CA ILE A 129 13.47 0.12 -4.41
C ILE A 129 13.53 1.18 -3.32
N GLY A 130 14.28 0.90 -2.25
CA GLY A 130 14.55 1.87 -1.19
C GLY A 130 13.31 2.35 -0.44
N ASN A 131 12.21 1.60 -0.44
CA ASN A 131 11.04 1.95 0.36
C ASN A 131 11.29 1.63 1.83
N TYR A 132 10.77 2.44 2.74
CA TYR A 132 11.09 2.20 4.13
C TYR A 132 10.00 2.61 5.12
N VAL A 133 10.09 1.99 6.27
CA VAL A 133 9.36 2.39 7.48
C VAL A 133 10.38 2.71 8.58
N ALA A 134 10.29 3.89 9.18
CA ALA A 134 11.19 4.30 10.23
C ALA A 134 10.46 4.98 11.40
N GLY A 135 10.93 4.72 12.63
CA GLY A 135 10.33 5.29 13.86
C GLY A 135 9.39 4.32 14.56
N GLY A 136 8.70 4.81 15.57
CA GLY A 136 7.70 4.05 16.32
C GLY A 136 8.21 2.89 17.16
N TYR A 137 7.27 2.24 17.87
CA TYR A 137 7.53 1.05 18.67
C TYR A 137 7.44 -0.23 17.83
N ASN A 138 6.43 -0.32 16.99
CA ASN A 138 6.23 -1.46 16.10
C ASN A 138 6.16 -0.96 14.66
N VAL A 139 7.10 -1.39 13.86
CA VAL A 139 7.18 -1.04 12.43
C VAL A 139 7.29 -2.31 11.60
N ALA A 140 6.65 -2.35 10.45
CA ALA A 140 6.71 -3.53 9.61
C ALA A 140 6.46 -3.24 8.13
N GLY A 141 7.04 -4.10 7.26
CA GLY A 141 6.88 -4.04 5.83
C GLY A 141 7.53 -2.79 5.22
N GLY A 142 8.85 -2.78 5.12
CA GLY A 142 9.57 -1.66 4.52
C GLY A 142 9.05 -1.29 3.14
N ALA A 143 8.64 -2.27 2.33
CA ALA A 143 7.90 -2.03 1.11
C ALA A 143 6.41 -2.37 1.28
N VAL A 144 6.07 -3.61 1.60
CA VAL A 144 4.67 -4.08 1.63
C VAL A 144 4.31 -4.63 3.00
N PHE A 145 3.17 -4.19 3.51
CA PHE A 145 2.55 -4.70 4.73
C PHE A 145 1.14 -5.20 4.43
N ASN A 146 0.90 -6.50 4.70
CA ASN A 146 -0.41 -7.13 4.51
C ASN A 146 -0.93 -7.64 5.86
N TYR A 147 -2.10 -7.18 6.28
CA TYR A 147 -2.56 -7.34 7.66
C TYR A 147 -4.05 -7.69 7.76
N ASN A 148 -4.47 -8.28 8.89
CA ASN A 148 -5.89 -8.47 9.27
C ASN A 148 -6.76 -9.16 8.22
N ASN A 149 -6.48 -10.36 7.80
CA ASN A 149 -7.26 -11.09 6.78
C ASN A 149 -7.26 -10.42 5.38
N ALA A 150 -6.42 -9.42 5.15
CA ALA A 150 -6.19 -8.92 3.81
C ALA A 150 -5.44 -9.95 2.95
N PHE A 151 -5.71 -9.93 1.67
CA PHE A 151 -5.11 -10.85 0.71
C PHE A 151 -4.41 -10.08 -0.40
N ILE A 152 -3.19 -10.51 -0.72
CA ILE A 152 -2.50 -10.12 -1.97
C ILE A 152 -2.26 -11.42 -2.74
N GLY A 153 -2.86 -11.52 -3.93
CA GLY A 153 -2.77 -12.74 -4.75
C GLY A 153 -1.36 -13.00 -5.26
N SER A 154 -0.69 -11.97 -5.74
CA SER A 154 0.72 -12.06 -6.16
C SER A 154 1.44 -10.73 -6.06
N ILE A 155 2.73 -10.80 -5.80
CA ILE A 155 3.66 -9.67 -5.96
C ILE A 155 4.80 -10.13 -6.85
N THR A 156 5.07 -9.35 -7.91
CA THR A 156 6.11 -9.68 -8.89
C THR A 156 7.01 -8.47 -9.10
N GLY A 157 8.32 -8.65 -8.98
CA GLY A 157 9.33 -7.60 -9.12
C GLY A 157 10.51 -7.81 -8.19
N ASN A 158 11.49 -6.96 -8.26
CA ASN A 158 12.68 -6.98 -7.42
C ASN A 158 12.47 -6.17 -6.15
N PHE A 159 13.06 -6.62 -5.04
CA PHE A 159 13.03 -5.92 -3.76
C PHE A 159 14.46 -5.53 -3.38
N LEU A 160 14.79 -4.27 -3.55
CA LEU A 160 16.15 -3.74 -3.38
C LEU A 160 16.18 -2.67 -2.28
N ASN A 161 17.02 -2.86 -1.24
CA ASN A 161 17.26 -1.88 -0.19
C ASN A 161 16.00 -1.39 0.55
N ASN A 162 14.94 -2.20 0.61
CA ASN A 162 13.77 -1.86 1.41
C ASN A 162 14.03 -2.24 2.87
N TYR A 163 13.62 -1.40 3.83
CA TYR A 163 13.85 -1.68 5.24
C TYR A 163 12.76 -1.20 6.17
N SER A 164 12.68 -1.84 7.32
CA SER A 164 11.92 -1.38 8.48
C SER A 164 12.87 -1.15 9.66
N ARG A 165 12.75 0.00 10.35
CA ARG A 165 13.61 0.36 11.49
C ARG A 165 12.80 0.98 12.61
N ALA A 166 12.68 0.26 13.71
CA ALA A 166 12.07 0.78 14.93
C ALA A 166 13.01 1.74 15.68
N ALA A 167 12.45 2.71 16.37
CA ALA A 167 13.20 3.67 17.19
C ALA A 167 13.32 3.17 18.64
N GLY A 168 14.56 3.02 19.12
CA GLY A 168 14.85 2.70 20.53
C GLY A 168 14.96 1.21 20.86
N ALA A 169 15.54 0.93 22.00
CA ALA A 169 15.73 -0.43 22.49
C ALA A 169 14.40 -1.08 22.91
N GLY A 170 14.22 -2.36 22.57
CA GLY A 170 13.01 -3.12 22.89
C GLY A 170 11.85 -2.96 21.90
N ASN A 171 12.00 -2.13 20.88
CA ASN A 171 11.01 -1.94 19.82
C ASN A 171 11.17 -2.98 18.71
N VAL A 172 10.09 -3.25 17.99
CA VAL A 172 10.01 -4.34 17.01
C VAL A 172 9.99 -3.81 15.59
N ALA A 173 10.93 -4.28 14.76
CA ALA A 173 10.94 -4.05 13.33
C ALA A 173 10.82 -5.40 12.59
N LEU A 174 9.80 -5.56 11.75
CA LEU A 174 9.47 -6.81 11.07
C LEU A 174 9.42 -6.64 9.57
N GLY A 175 9.90 -7.64 8.81
CA GLY A 175 9.82 -7.68 7.35
C GLY A 175 10.45 -6.48 6.67
N GLY A 176 11.76 -6.49 6.48
CA GLY A 176 12.47 -5.40 5.80
C GLY A 176 11.84 -5.02 4.47
N ALA A 177 11.50 -5.99 3.63
CA ALA A 177 10.78 -5.75 2.39
C ALA A 177 9.28 -6.03 2.56
N VAL A 178 8.89 -7.27 2.83
CA VAL A 178 7.48 -7.68 2.90
C VAL A 178 7.18 -8.28 4.27
N TYR A 179 6.05 -7.91 4.83
CA TYR A 179 5.49 -8.52 6.02
C TYR A 179 4.03 -8.89 5.80
N THR A 180 3.69 -10.14 6.14
CA THR A 180 2.31 -10.62 6.16
C THR A 180 1.99 -11.12 7.57
N ALA A 181 1.07 -10.46 8.24
CA ALA A 181 0.57 -10.87 9.54
C ALA A 181 -0.70 -11.70 9.38
N LYS A 182 -0.65 -12.91 9.87
CA LYS A 182 -1.70 -13.93 9.84
C LYS A 182 -1.75 -14.82 8.60
N LYS A 183 -1.81 -16.10 8.90
CA LYS A 183 -2.17 -17.13 7.94
C LYS A 183 -3.64 -16.91 7.54
N MET A 184 -3.90 -16.72 6.26
CA MET A 184 -5.28 -16.64 5.78
C MET A 184 -5.97 -17.98 5.96
N THR A 185 -7.12 -17.96 6.61
CA THR A 185 -8.06 -19.08 6.60
C THR A 185 -9.04 -18.87 5.45
N PHE A 186 -8.98 -19.73 4.47
CA PHE A 186 -9.96 -19.76 3.39
C PHE A 186 -11.22 -20.49 3.85
N ALA A 187 -12.36 -20.11 3.31
CA ALA A 187 -13.56 -20.94 3.41
C ALA A 187 -13.25 -22.32 2.81
N ALA A 188 -13.83 -23.37 3.36
CA ALA A 188 -13.60 -24.74 2.90
C ALA A 188 -13.86 -24.85 1.38
N GLY A 189 -12.82 -25.23 0.64
CA GLY A 189 -12.87 -25.39 -0.83
C GLY A 189 -12.10 -24.34 -1.64
N GLU A 190 -11.68 -23.23 -1.05
CA GLU A 190 -10.84 -22.25 -1.76
C GLU A 190 -9.35 -22.49 -1.47
N GLN A 191 -8.60 -22.84 -2.50
CA GLN A 191 -7.13 -22.82 -2.46
C GLN A 191 -6.64 -21.57 -3.18
N LYS A 192 -6.03 -20.64 -2.43
CA LYS A 192 -5.34 -19.49 -3.01
C LYS A 192 -3.85 -19.64 -2.72
N THR A 193 -3.05 -19.56 -3.76
CA THR A 193 -1.59 -19.68 -3.67
C THR A 193 -0.98 -18.28 -3.62
N TYR A 194 -0.08 -18.06 -2.68
CA TYR A 194 0.71 -16.84 -2.61
C TYR A 194 1.94 -16.98 -3.49
N PHE A 195 2.13 -16.05 -4.39
CA PHE A 195 3.34 -15.95 -5.17
C PHE A 195 4.03 -14.62 -4.89
N MET A 196 5.27 -14.71 -4.40
CA MET A 196 6.22 -13.62 -4.45
C MET A 196 7.36 -14.07 -5.36
N SER A 197 7.65 -13.30 -6.39
CA SER A 197 8.78 -13.53 -7.28
C SER A 197 9.61 -12.27 -7.41
N GLY A 198 10.91 -12.40 -7.44
CA GLY A 198 11.87 -11.32 -7.51
C GLY A 198 13.13 -11.61 -6.69
N ASN A 199 14.10 -10.73 -6.79
CA ASN A 199 15.31 -10.80 -5.99
C ASN A 199 15.15 -9.99 -4.71
N TYR A 200 15.53 -10.60 -3.59
CA TYR A 200 15.51 -9.98 -2.25
C TYR A 200 16.95 -9.69 -1.82
N THR A 201 17.32 -8.42 -1.77
CA THR A 201 18.65 -7.97 -1.32
C THR A 201 18.54 -6.80 -0.35
#